data_774c35ae3272bec86a2ea3ad5866eb9c
#
_entry.id   774c35ae3272bec86a2ea3ad5866eb9c
#
_cell.length_a   1.000
_cell.length_b   1.000
_cell.length_c   1.000
_cell.angle_alpha   90.00
_cell.angle_beta   90.00
_cell.angle_gamma   90.00
#
_symmetry.space_group_name_H-M   'P 1'
#
loop_
_entity.id
_entity.type
_entity.pdbx_description
1 polymer ?
#
loop_
_entity_poly.entity_id
_entity_poly.type
_entity_poly.pdbx_seq_one_letter_code
_entity_poly.pdbx_strand_id
1 'polypeptide(L)'
;MIIDISHHQPPSKMNYDKLAKQVKFVIIRTQYGSRTLDRHYKTHHAEFRKRGISTAAYAWVRGINIADMKREARDFYARTKDLNPTFWFLDVEEISMQDMRAGVKAYVQELRNLGAKKVGAYIAHHLYKQLNLDLNDFDAIWIPHYGKNNGQVTSTPQFPCDIHQYTDKGRLDGYPGYLDLNRLMGTKPLEYFTGKEVVNVADKKKDNNPSPWAKESWQWAIENGITDGSRPKDPATREEVAAMIHRAKKVK
;
A
#
# COMPACT_ATOMS: atom_id res chain seq x y z
N MET A 1 7.55 -2.76 -5.36
CA MET A 1 6.37 -2.92 -6.24
C MET A 1 5.12 -3.19 -5.39
N ILE A 2 3.94 -2.80 -5.83
CA ILE A 2 2.64 -3.24 -5.30
C ILE A 2 2.04 -4.17 -6.34
N ILE A 3 1.54 -5.32 -5.92
CA ILE A 3 0.85 -6.27 -6.80
C ILE A 3 -0.52 -6.60 -6.25
N ASP A 4 -1.43 -7.01 -7.12
CA ASP A 4 -2.64 -7.71 -6.69
C ASP A 4 -2.70 -9.08 -7.36
N ILE A 5 -3.31 -10.03 -6.67
CA ILE A 5 -3.35 -11.43 -7.05
C ILE A 5 -4.67 -12.10 -6.64
N SER A 6 -4.96 -13.20 -7.31
CA SER A 6 -6.16 -14.00 -7.05
C SER A 6 -5.89 -15.50 -7.23
N HIS A 7 -6.94 -16.29 -7.40
CA HIS A 7 -6.80 -17.71 -7.73
C HIS A 7 -6.10 -17.98 -9.09
N HIS A 8 -5.94 -16.96 -9.92
CA HIS A 8 -5.22 -17.05 -11.20
C HIS A 8 -3.71 -17.25 -11.01
N GLN A 9 -3.17 -16.88 -9.86
CA GLN A 9 -1.78 -17.06 -9.50
C GLN A 9 -1.63 -18.21 -8.49
N PRO A 10 -1.63 -19.49 -8.93
CA PRO A 10 -1.59 -20.61 -7.99
C PRO A 10 -0.27 -20.66 -7.21
N PRO A 11 -0.30 -20.95 -5.89
CA PRO A 11 0.88 -20.99 -5.04
C PRO A 11 1.99 -21.91 -5.54
N SER A 12 1.63 -23.01 -6.21
CA SER A 12 2.58 -23.97 -6.78
C SER A 12 3.49 -23.39 -7.88
N LYS A 13 3.09 -22.25 -8.47
CA LYS A 13 3.89 -21.54 -9.49
C LYS A 13 4.60 -20.31 -8.94
N MET A 14 4.45 -19.99 -7.64
CA MET A 14 5.01 -18.79 -7.03
C MET A 14 6.26 -19.11 -6.20
N ASN A 15 7.34 -18.45 -6.52
CA ASN A 15 8.51 -18.37 -5.63
C ASN A 15 8.38 -17.11 -4.77
N TYR A 16 7.79 -17.27 -3.59
CA TYR A 16 7.53 -16.16 -2.67
C TYR A 16 8.81 -15.48 -2.15
N ASP A 17 9.94 -16.20 -2.05
CA ASP A 17 11.21 -15.62 -1.61
C ASP A 17 11.76 -14.63 -2.64
N LYS A 18 11.65 -14.96 -3.92
CA LYS A 18 12.02 -14.08 -5.02
C LYS A 18 11.07 -12.88 -5.12
N LEU A 19 9.77 -13.12 -5.03
CA LEU A 19 8.75 -12.07 -5.08
C LEU A 19 8.90 -11.09 -3.91
N ALA A 20 9.14 -11.56 -2.69
CA ALA A 20 9.28 -10.71 -1.50
C ALA A 20 10.45 -9.71 -1.58
N LYS A 21 11.48 -9.99 -2.39
CA LYS A 21 12.58 -9.04 -2.64
C LYS A 21 12.16 -7.82 -3.47
N GLN A 22 11.10 -7.95 -4.27
CA GLN A 22 10.65 -6.95 -5.23
C GLN A 22 9.33 -6.29 -4.81
N VAL A 23 8.50 -7.02 -4.05
CA VAL A 23 7.15 -6.59 -3.65
C VAL A 23 7.19 -5.95 -2.27
N LYS A 24 6.45 -4.86 -2.10
CA LYS A 24 6.33 -4.12 -0.84
C LYS A 24 4.94 -4.25 -0.21
N PHE A 25 3.93 -4.53 -1.03
CA PHE A 25 2.54 -4.65 -0.61
C PHE A 25 1.78 -5.54 -1.59
N VAL A 26 0.87 -6.38 -1.09
CA VAL A 26 0.07 -7.30 -1.90
C VAL A 26 -1.40 -7.16 -1.55
N ILE A 27 -2.26 -7.00 -2.56
CA ILE A 27 -3.71 -6.98 -2.42
C ILE A 27 -4.24 -8.32 -2.93
N ILE A 28 -4.98 -9.08 -2.12
CA ILE A 28 -5.29 -10.48 -2.38
C ILE A 28 -6.80 -10.69 -2.44
N ARG A 29 -7.30 -11.25 -3.56
CA ARG A 29 -8.72 -11.56 -3.69
C ARG A 29 -9.13 -12.65 -2.71
N THR A 30 -10.22 -12.39 -2.02
CA THR A 30 -10.83 -13.33 -1.08
C THR A 30 -12.05 -14.01 -1.67
N GLN A 31 -12.88 -13.24 -2.38
CA GLN A 31 -14.17 -13.73 -2.90
C GLN A 31 -14.62 -12.98 -4.16
N TYR A 32 -15.52 -13.63 -4.90
CA TYR A 32 -16.26 -13.08 -6.03
C TYR A 32 -17.75 -13.21 -5.70
N GLY A 33 -18.37 -12.11 -5.29
CA GLY A 33 -19.65 -12.13 -4.62
C GLY A 33 -19.60 -12.95 -3.32
N SER A 34 -20.76 -13.29 -2.75
CA SER A 34 -20.84 -14.11 -1.54
C SER A 34 -20.58 -15.61 -1.79
N ARG A 35 -20.84 -16.08 -3.02
CA ARG A 35 -20.91 -17.52 -3.35
C ARG A 35 -19.58 -18.15 -3.74
N THR A 36 -18.66 -17.38 -4.34
CA THR A 36 -17.39 -17.92 -4.82
C THR A 36 -16.26 -17.48 -3.92
N LEU A 37 -15.67 -18.45 -3.23
CA LEU A 37 -14.48 -18.23 -2.41
C LEU A 37 -13.23 -18.43 -3.26
N ASP A 38 -12.27 -17.50 -3.18
CA ASP A 38 -10.98 -17.68 -3.79
C ASP A 38 -10.18 -18.75 -3.03
N ARG A 39 -9.76 -19.81 -3.72
CA ARG A 39 -9.18 -21.01 -3.09
C ARG A 39 -7.79 -20.81 -2.50
N HIS A 40 -7.06 -19.75 -2.91
CA HIS A 40 -5.64 -19.58 -2.57
C HIS A 40 -5.36 -18.43 -1.61
N TYR A 41 -6.37 -17.61 -1.28
CA TYR A 41 -6.16 -16.37 -0.53
C TYR A 41 -5.45 -16.58 0.82
N LYS A 42 -5.81 -17.61 1.58
CA LYS A 42 -5.18 -17.91 2.88
C LYS A 42 -3.69 -18.21 2.73
N THR A 43 -3.34 -19.02 1.73
CA THR A 43 -1.94 -19.36 1.44
C THR A 43 -1.15 -18.12 1.04
N HIS A 44 -1.71 -17.27 0.17
CA HIS A 44 -1.04 -16.03 -0.25
C HIS A 44 -0.81 -15.09 0.93
N HIS A 45 -1.82 -14.85 1.77
CA HIS A 45 -1.65 -14.05 2.97
C HIS A 45 -0.56 -14.61 3.89
N ALA A 46 -0.58 -15.90 4.17
CA ALA A 46 0.40 -16.56 5.03
C ALA A 46 1.83 -16.44 4.49
N GLU A 47 2.03 -16.75 3.20
CA GLU A 47 3.35 -16.79 2.58
C GLU A 47 3.98 -15.40 2.45
N PHE A 48 3.23 -14.37 2.07
CA PHE A 48 3.75 -13.00 2.02
C PHE A 48 4.03 -12.45 3.42
N ARG A 49 3.12 -12.65 4.38
CA ARG A 49 3.30 -12.18 5.77
C ARG A 49 4.49 -12.84 6.46
N LYS A 50 4.71 -14.15 6.25
CA LYS A 50 5.89 -14.87 6.73
C LYS A 50 7.20 -14.20 6.32
N ARG A 51 7.19 -13.49 5.17
CA ARG A 51 8.33 -12.74 4.62
C ARG A 51 8.31 -11.24 4.95
N GLY A 52 7.47 -10.83 5.90
CA GLY A 52 7.37 -9.43 6.34
C GLY A 52 6.68 -8.50 5.35
N ILE A 53 6.01 -9.03 4.32
CA ILE A 53 5.23 -8.25 3.35
C ILE A 53 3.81 -8.07 3.89
N SER A 54 3.39 -6.82 4.04
CA SER A 54 2.02 -6.49 4.43
C SER A 54 1.04 -6.85 3.32
N THR A 55 -0.16 -7.29 3.72
CA THR A 55 -1.20 -7.73 2.79
C THR A 55 -2.51 -7.02 3.04
N ALA A 56 -3.24 -6.70 1.98
CA ALA A 56 -4.65 -6.30 1.99
C ALA A 56 -5.52 -7.40 1.37
N ALA A 57 -6.79 -7.35 1.66
CA ALA A 57 -7.78 -8.23 1.06
C ALA A 57 -8.67 -7.45 0.08
N TYR A 58 -9.15 -8.10 -0.98
CA TYR A 58 -10.22 -7.54 -1.80
C TYR A 58 -11.34 -8.55 -2.08
N ALA A 59 -12.52 -8.01 -2.34
CA ALA A 59 -13.70 -8.77 -2.73
C ALA A 59 -14.35 -8.13 -3.95
N TRP A 60 -14.61 -8.91 -4.99
CA TRP A 60 -15.40 -8.49 -6.12
C TRP A 60 -16.87 -8.35 -5.69
N VAL A 61 -17.44 -7.16 -5.83
CA VAL A 61 -18.78 -6.82 -5.37
C VAL A 61 -19.83 -7.24 -6.39
N ARG A 62 -20.80 -8.05 -5.97
CA ARG A 62 -21.89 -8.57 -6.82
C ARG A 62 -23.26 -8.55 -6.17
N GLY A 63 -23.42 -7.88 -5.04
CA GLY A 63 -24.69 -7.82 -4.34
C GLY A 63 -25.80 -7.24 -5.23
N ILE A 64 -26.94 -7.91 -5.28
CA ILE A 64 -28.07 -7.56 -6.14
C ILE A 64 -29.10 -6.64 -5.45
N ASN A 65 -28.93 -6.40 -4.16
CA ASN A 65 -29.71 -5.48 -3.33
C ASN A 65 -28.95 -5.18 -2.03
N ILE A 66 -29.45 -4.25 -1.22
CA ILE A 66 -28.82 -3.81 0.02
C ILE A 66 -28.58 -4.98 1.01
N ALA A 67 -29.51 -5.89 1.14
CA ALA A 67 -29.37 -7.04 2.06
C ALA A 67 -28.25 -7.98 1.59
N ASP A 68 -28.14 -8.17 0.28
CA ASP A 68 -27.08 -8.99 -0.33
C ASP A 68 -25.71 -8.31 -0.22
N MET A 69 -25.61 -7.00 -0.45
CA MET A 69 -24.40 -6.22 -0.23
C MET A 69 -23.88 -6.37 1.22
N LYS A 70 -24.77 -6.25 2.21
CA LYS A 70 -24.41 -6.46 3.62
C LYS A 70 -24.00 -7.91 3.90
N ARG A 71 -24.65 -8.89 3.27
CA ARG A 71 -24.24 -10.30 3.40
C ARG A 71 -22.84 -10.53 2.85
N GLU A 72 -22.55 -10.03 1.65
CA GLU A 72 -21.20 -10.11 1.07
C GLU A 72 -20.14 -9.47 1.97
N ALA A 73 -20.45 -8.32 2.58
CA ALA A 73 -19.57 -7.65 3.52
C ALA A 73 -19.27 -8.51 4.76
N ARG A 74 -20.32 -9.12 5.35
CA ARG A 74 -20.15 -10.04 6.50
C ARG A 74 -19.29 -11.25 6.14
N ASP A 75 -19.55 -11.86 4.98
CA ASP A 75 -18.79 -13.00 4.50
C ASP A 75 -17.32 -12.63 4.26
N PHE A 76 -17.07 -11.48 3.63
CA PHE A 76 -15.73 -10.97 3.37
C PHE A 76 -14.95 -10.72 4.66
N TYR A 77 -15.58 -10.03 5.62
CA TYR A 77 -14.96 -9.76 6.91
C TYR A 77 -14.69 -11.05 7.70
N ALA A 78 -15.66 -11.94 7.81
CA ALA A 78 -15.51 -13.22 8.52
C ALA A 78 -14.38 -14.09 7.94
N ARG A 79 -14.19 -14.07 6.62
CA ARG A 79 -13.15 -14.82 5.90
C ARG A 79 -11.74 -14.24 6.12
N THR A 80 -11.64 -12.94 6.42
CA THR A 80 -10.35 -12.22 6.38
C THR A 80 -9.90 -11.64 7.71
N LYS A 81 -10.78 -11.43 8.69
CA LYS A 81 -10.45 -10.79 9.97
C LYS A 81 -9.23 -11.40 10.68
N ASP A 82 -9.14 -12.74 10.70
CA ASP A 82 -8.05 -13.46 11.37
C ASP A 82 -6.73 -13.43 10.56
N LEU A 83 -6.79 -12.99 9.31
CA LEU A 83 -5.62 -12.75 8.46
C LEU A 83 -5.03 -11.35 8.67
N ASN A 84 -5.71 -10.49 9.47
CA ASN A 84 -5.29 -9.12 9.77
C ASN A 84 -4.84 -8.34 8.52
N PRO A 85 -5.65 -8.21 7.47
CA PRO A 85 -5.30 -7.40 6.33
C PRO A 85 -5.23 -5.92 6.75
N THR A 86 -4.35 -5.15 6.14
CA THR A 86 -4.21 -3.72 6.45
C THR A 86 -5.33 -2.88 5.84
N PHE A 87 -5.96 -3.40 4.78
CA PHE A 87 -7.10 -2.82 4.06
C PHE A 87 -8.09 -3.89 3.62
N TRP A 88 -9.35 -3.50 3.51
CA TRP A 88 -10.42 -4.24 2.84
C TRP A 88 -10.83 -3.44 1.60
N PHE A 89 -10.48 -3.90 0.40
CA PHE A 89 -10.88 -3.26 -0.84
C PHE A 89 -12.14 -3.89 -1.42
N LEU A 90 -13.08 -3.03 -1.83
CA LEU A 90 -14.24 -3.39 -2.64
C LEU A 90 -13.85 -3.24 -4.11
N ASP A 91 -13.93 -4.32 -4.86
CA ASP A 91 -13.68 -4.35 -6.30
C ASP A 91 -15.03 -4.16 -7.01
N VAL A 92 -15.24 -2.92 -7.52
CA VAL A 92 -16.52 -2.47 -8.11
C VAL A 92 -16.32 -2.24 -9.61
N GLU A 93 -16.49 -3.29 -10.38
CA GLU A 93 -16.29 -3.25 -11.83
C GLU A 93 -17.45 -3.85 -12.65
N GLU A 94 -18.61 -4.04 -12.01
CA GLU A 94 -19.86 -4.34 -12.68
C GLU A 94 -21.05 -3.64 -11.99
N ILE A 95 -22.15 -3.47 -12.72
CA ILE A 95 -23.40 -2.93 -12.18
C ILE A 95 -24.28 -4.11 -11.82
N SER A 96 -24.23 -4.52 -10.55
CA SER A 96 -24.96 -5.70 -10.06
C SER A 96 -26.35 -5.37 -9.49
N MET A 97 -26.63 -4.10 -9.22
CA MET A 97 -27.93 -3.61 -8.75
C MET A 97 -28.21 -2.20 -9.30
N GLN A 98 -29.46 -1.77 -9.22
CA GLN A 98 -29.92 -0.50 -9.79
C GLN A 98 -29.20 0.71 -9.16
N ASP A 99 -29.10 0.75 -7.83
CA ASP A 99 -28.41 1.83 -7.10
C ASP A 99 -27.12 1.29 -6.48
N MET A 100 -26.06 1.26 -7.31
CA MET A 100 -24.74 0.82 -6.87
C MET A 100 -24.16 1.73 -5.78
N ARG A 101 -24.45 3.03 -5.81
CA ARG A 101 -23.97 3.98 -4.80
C ARG A 101 -24.50 3.62 -3.41
N ALA A 102 -25.81 3.42 -3.28
CA ALA A 102 -26.40 3.00 -2.01
C ALA A 102 -25.95 1.60 -1.58
N GLY A 103 -25.84 0.66 -2.53
CA GLY A 103 -25.37 -0.69 -2.28
C GLY A 103 -23.95 -0.74 -1.73
N VAL A 104 -23.02 -0.09 -2.40
CA VAL A 104 -21.60 -0.03 -2.00
C VAL A 104 -21.44 0.72 -0.67
N LYS A 105 -22.19 1.80 -0.46
CA LYS A 105 -22.22 2.49 0.84
C LYS A 105 -22.66 1.55 1.97
N ALA A 106 -23.72 0.77 1.76
CA ALA A 106 -24.18 -0.21 2.75
C ALA A 106 -23.14 -1.31 3.02
N TYR A 107 -22.39 -1.73 2.00
CA TYR A 107 -21.27 -2.68 2.13
C TYR A 107 -20.16 -2.09 3.02
N VAL A 108 -19.72 -0.86 2.73
CA VAL A 108 -18.68 -0.16 3.52
C VAL A 108 -19.11 -0.01 4.98
N GLN A 109 -20.33 0.46 5.23
CA GLN A 109 -20.85 0.62 6.58
C GLN A 109 -20.86 -0.70 7.35
N GLU A 110 -21.28 -1.80 6.70
CA GLU A 110 -21.28 -3.12 7.31
C GLU A 110 -19.87 -3.57 7.67
N LEU A 111 -18.87 -3.40 6.77
CA LEU A 111 -17.47 -3.71 7.07
C LEU A 111 -16.94 -2.91 8.27
N ARG A 112 -17.25 -1.62 8.34
CA ARG A 112 -16.83 -0.76 9.46
C ARG A 112 -17.47 -1.17 10.77
N ASN A 113 -18.77 -1.49 10.76
CA ASN A 113 -19.49 -1.98 11.93
C ASN A 113 -18.91 -3.30 12.47
N LEU A 114 -18.36 -4.13 11.59
CA LEU A 114 -17.70 -5.39 11.96
C LEU A 114 -16.26 -5.19 12.46
N GLY A 115 -15.68 -4.00 12.29
CA GLY A 115 -14.35 -3.66 12.78
C GLY A 115 -13.27 -3.51 11.70
N ALA A 116 -13.62 -3.44 10.42
CA ALA A 116 -12.67 -3.11 9.35
C ALA A 116 -12.17 -1.67 9.54
N LYS A 117 -10.87 -1.50 9.81
CA LYS A 117 -10.27 -0.20 10.14
C LYS A 117 -10.12 0.70 8.93
N LYS A 118 -9.74 0.12 7.79
CA LYS A 118 -9.54 0.84 6.53
C LYS A 118 -10.23 0.11 5.39
N VAL A 119 -11.12 0.82 4.71
CA VAL A 119 -11.89 0.31 3.59
C VAL A 119 -11.58 1.13 2.35
N GLY A 120 -11.14 0.48 1.27
CA GLY A 120 -10.88 1.13 -0.01
C GLY A 120 -11.82 0.64 -1.11
N ALA A 121 -11.81 1.32 -2.24
CA ALA A 121 -12.51 0.89 -3.44
C ALA A 121 -11.56 0.78 -4.63
N TYR A 122 -11.60 -0.37 -5.32
CA TYR A 122 -11.18 -0.47 -6.71
C TYR A 122 -12.40 -0.14 -7.58
N ILE A 123 -12.25 0.84 -8.46
CA ILE A 123 -13.35 1.34 -9.28
C ILE A 123 -12.96 1.22 -10.74
N ALA A 124 -13.69 0.40 -11.51
CA ALA A 124 -13.45 0.27 -12.94
C ALA A 124 -13.46 1.64 -13.63
N HIS A 125 -12.38 1.99 -14.33
CA HIS A 125 -12.22 3.30 -14.95
C HIS A 125 -13.37 3.68 -15.90
N HIS A 126 -13.83 2.73 -16.71
CA HIS A 126 -14.92 2.95 -17.66
C HIS A 126 -16.30 3.12 -17.01
N LEU A 127 -16.50 2.61 -15.79
CA LEU A 127 -17.74 2.73 -15.03
C LEU A 127 -17.72 3.85 -14.00
N TYR A 128 -16.59 4.53 -13.80
CA TYR A 128 -16.40 5.48 -12.70
C TYR A 128 -17.52 6.52 -12.58
N LYS A 129 -17.89 7.16 -13.69
CA LYS A 129 -18.96 8.17 -13.70
C LYS A 129 -20.35 7.54 -13.48
N GLN A 130 -20.58 6.37 -14.05
CA GLN A 130 -21.87 5.67 -13.96
C GLN A 130 -22.13 5.13 -12.56
N LEU A 131 -21.12 4.60 -11.90
CA LEU A 131 -21.20 4.12 -10.53
C LEU A 131 -21.44 5.26 -9.54
N ASN A 132 -20.93 6.46 -9.82
CA ASN A 132 -21.13 7.68 -9.02
C ASN A 132 -20.99 7.44 -7.51
N LEU A 133 -19.96 6.69 -7.10
CA LEU A 133 -19.71 6.37 -5.70
C LEU A 133 -19.35 7.61 -4.90
N ASP A 134 -19.68 7.63 -3.61
CA ASP A 134 -19.21 8.67 -2.70
C ASP A 134 -17.78 8.33 -2.24
N LEU A 135 -16.81 9.06 -2.74
CA LEU A 135 -15.41 8.78 -2.43
C LEU A 135 -15.06 9.03 -0.96
N ASN A 136 -15.86 9.82 -0.24
CA ASN A 136 -15.69 10.06 1.19
C ASN A 136 -16.03 8.82 2.05
N ASP A 137 -16.72 7.84 1.48
CA ASP A 137 -16.98 6.58 2.17
C ASP A 137 -15.70 5.71 2.29
N PHE A 138 -14.61 6.04 1.55
CA PHE A 138 -13.41 5.21 1.44
C PHE A 138 -12.15 5.88 1.99
N ASP A 139 -11.27 5.05 2.54
CA ASP A 139 -9.94 5.47 3.01
C ASP A 139 -8.90 5.51 1.86
N ALA A 140 -9.17 4.83 0.75
CA ALA A 140 -8.33 4.85 -0.43
C ALA A 140 -9.11 4.50 -1.70
N ILE A 141 -8.71 5.09 -2.83
CA ILE A 141 -9.25 4.82 -4.16
C ILE A 141 -8.17 4.17 -5.02
N TRP A 142 -8.53 3.08 -5.67
CA TRP A 142 -7.70 2.30 -6.56
C TRP A 142 -8.37 2.20 -7.93
N ILE A 143 -7.67 2.59 -9.00
CA ILE A 143 -8.24 2.65 -10.34
C ILE A 143 -7.34 1.93 -11.34
N PRO A 144 -7.89 1.01 -12.17
CA PRO A 144 -7.16 0.44 -13.30
C PRO A 144 -7.15 1.40 -14.48
N HIS A 145 -5.99 1.56 -15.11
CA HIS A 145 -5.89 2.23 -16.42
C HIS A 145 -4.61 1.84 -17.12
N TYR A 146 -4.71 0.91 -18.06
CA TYR A 146 -3.53 0.19 -18.58
C TYR A 146 -2.81 0.89 -19.75
N GLY A 147 -3.47 1.80 -20.45
CA GLY A 147 -2.91 2.37 -21.67
C GLY A 147 -2.56 1.29 -22.69
N LYS A 148 -1.28 1.20 -23.07
CA LYS A 148 -0.80 0.16 -24.03
C LYS A 148 -0.74 -1.25 -23.42
N ASN A 149 -0.89 -1.38 -22.11
CA ASN A 149 -0.89 -2.66 -21.38
C ASN A 149 0.28 -3.61 -21.75
N ASN A 150 1.48 -3.09 -21.68
CA ASN A 150 2.71 -3.79 -22.05
C ASN A 150 3.68 -4.00 -20.85
N GLY A 151 3.17 -3.95 -19.63
CA GLY A 151 3.98 -4.07 -18.41
C GLY A 151 4.61 -2.75 -17.94
N GLN A 152 4.44 -1.67 -18.70
CA GLN A 152 4.98 -0.34 -18.41
C GLN A 152 3.85 0.66 -18.14
N VAL A 153 4.16 1.71 -17.40
CA VAL A 153 3.25 2.84 -17.23
C VAL A 153 3.21 3.65 -18.52
N THR A 154 2.12 3.58 -19.26
CA THR A 154 1.96 4.29 -20.54
C THR A 154 0.81 5.29 -20.53
N SER A 155 0.02 5.33 -19.46
CA SER A 155 -1.05 6.30 -19.23
C SER A 155 -1.33 6.44 -17.74
N THR A 156 -2.20 7.40 -17.38
CA THR A 156 -2.66 7.64 -16.01
C THR A 156 -4.18 7.68 -15.98
N PRO A 157 -4.83 7.25 -14.87
CA PRO A 157 -6.26 7.45 -14.69
C PRO A 157 -6.66 8.92 -14.84
N GLN A 158 -7.82 9.17 -15.41
CA GLN A 158 -8.40 10.53 -15.54
C GLN A 158 -9.09 11.00 -14.25
N PHE A 159 -9.23 10.12 -13.27
CA PHE A 159 -9.89 10.38 -12.01
C PHE A 159 -8.90 10.32 -10.85
N PRO A 160 -9.13 11.10 -9.76
CA PRO A 160 -8.29 11.04 -8.58
C PRO A 160 -8.24 9.62 -7.99
N CYS A 161 -7.04 9.13 -7.71
CA CYS A 161 -6.83 7.85 -7.06
C CYS A 161 -5.54 7.84 -6.22
N ASP A 162 -5.49 6.92 -5.27
CA ASP A 162 -4.32 6.70 -4.42
C ASP A 162 -3.44 5.58 -4.97
N ILE A 163 -4.06 4.59 -5.62
CA ILE A 163 -3.37 3.46 -6.26
C ILE A 163 -3.84 3.37 -7.72
N HIS A 164 -2.89 3.22 -8.61
CA HIS A 164 -3.10 2.99 -10.04
C HIS A 164 -2.64 1.60 -10.42
N GLN A 165 -3.57 0.74 -10.84
CA GLN A 165 -3.25 -0.52 -11.51
C GLN A 165 -2.96 -0.22 -12.98
N TYR A 166 -1.68 -0.28 -13.37
CA TYR A 166 -1.26 0.21 -14.68
C TYR A 166 -1.06 -0.88 -15.72
N THR A 167 -1.12 -2.15 -15.33
CA THR A 167 -1.02 -3.29 -16.23
C THR A 167 -1.46 -4.59 -15.55
N ASP A 168 -2.05 -5.50 -16.32
CA ASP A 168 -2.26 -6.91 -15.98
C ASP A 168 -1.22 -7.83 -16.66
N LYS A 169 -0.21 -7.24 -17.34
CA LYS A 169 0.86 -7.95 -18.07
C LYS A 169 2.24 -7.72 -17.47
N GLY A 170 2.29 -7.41 -16.18
CA GLY A 170 3.53 -7.24 -15.46
C GLY A 170 4.30 -8.56 -15.31
N ARG A 171 5.63 -8.48 -15.20
CA ARG A 171 6.49 -9.64 -14.92
C ARG A 171 7.44 -9.33 -13.80
N LEU A 172 7.50 -10.25 -12.84
CA LEU A 172 8.45 -10.20 -11.73
C LEU A 172 9.16 -11.56 -11.62
N ASP A 173 10.41 -11.53 -11.21
CA ASP A 173 11.12 -12.79 -10.92
C ASP A 173 10.42 -13.51 -9.76
N GLY A 174 10.20 -14.80 -9.91
CA GLY A 174 9.46 -15.62 -8.95
C GLY A 174 8.04 -15.97 -9.36
N TYR A 175 7.55 -15.48 -10.51
CA TYR A 175 6.31 -15.95 -11.11
C TYR A 175 6.44 -16.05 -12.64
N PRO A 176 6.12 -17.19 -13.26
CA PRO A 176 6.33 -17.38 -14.70
C PRO A 176 5.26 -16.71 -15.57
N GLY A 177 4.12 -16.33 -14.99
CA GLY A 177 3.00 -15.69 -15.67
C GLY A 177 3.01 -14.17 -15.61
N TYR A 178 1.87 -13.59 -15.89
CA TYR A 178 1.61 -12.16 -15.73
C TYR A 178 1.06 -11.86 -14.33
N LEU A 179 1.37 -10.67 -13.85
CA LEU A 179 0.91 -10.11 -12.59
C LEU A 179 0.33 -8.72 -12.82
N ASP A 180 -0.69 -8.40 -12.05
CA ASP A 180 -1.23 -7.06 -11.97
C ASP A 180 -0.27 -6.19 -11.16
N LEU A 181 0.23 -5.12 -11.79
CA LEU A 181 1.18 -4.21 -11.17
C LEU A 181 0.54 -2.86 -10.89
N ASN A 182 0.86 -2.37 -9.70
CA ASN A 182 0.29 -1.14 -9.17
C ASN A 182 1.38 -0.15 -8.74
N ARG A 183 1.01 1.14 -8.73
CA ARG A 183 1.82 2.22 -8.19
C ARG A 183 0.99 3.16 -7.34
N LEU A 184 1.64 3.88 -6.43
CA LEU A 184 1.01 4.98 -5.72
C LEU A 184 0.85 6.19 -6.65
N MET A 185 -0.25 6.93 -6.49
CA MET A 185 -0.59 8.11 -7.29
C MET A 185 -0.86 9.34 -6.44
N GLY A 186 -1.51 9.16 -5.29
CA GLY A 186 -1.88 10.25 -4.39
C GLY A 186 -0.75 10.64 -3.43
N THR A 187 -1.12 11.39 -2.40
CA THR A 187 -0.20 11.86 -1.35
C THR A 187 -0.01 10.85 -0.21
N LYS A 188 -0.82 9.79 -0.17
CA LYS A 188 -0.72 8.76 0.87
C LYS A 188 0.54 7.91 0.67
N PRO A 189 1.45 7.86 1.65
CA PRO A 189 2.69 7.08 1.54
C PRO A 189 2.41 5.57 1.61
N LEU A 190 3.39 4.75 1.26
CA LEU A 190 3.27 3.29 1.28
C LEU A 190 2.92 2.76 2.68
N GLU A 191 3.45 3.38 3.70
CA GLU A 191 3.24 3.05 5.11
C GLU A 191 1.77 3.15 5.50
N TYR A 192 1.03 4.08 4.93
CA TYR A 192 -0.41 4.20 5.11
C TYR A 192 -1.15 2.91 4.69
N PHE A 193 -0.70 2.28 3.60
CA PHE A 193 -1.29 1.04 3.08
C PHE A 193 -0.77 -0.20 3.79
N THR A 194 0.50 -0.22 4.15
CA THR A 194 1.13 -1.38 4.78
C THR A 194 0.85 -1.49 6.28
N GLY A 195 0.30 -0.42 6.90
CA GLY A 195 0.11 -0.35 8.35
C GLY A 195 1.43 -0.34 9.13
N LYS A 196 2.56 -0.17 8.45
CA LYS A 196 3.84 0.04 9.12
C LYS A 196 3.89 1.49 9.56
N GLU A 197 4.33 1.74 10.79
CA GLU A 197 4.61 3.10 11.22
C GLU A 197 5.61 3.72 10.25
N VAL A 198 5.35 4.97 9.85
CA VAL A 198 6.41 5.80 9.27
C VAL A 198 7.45 5.89 10.38
N VAL A 199 8.49 5.09 10.29
CA VAL A 199 9.68 5.36 11.09
C VAL A 199 10.21 6.67 10.50
N ASN A 200 9.70 7.78 11.04
CA ASN A 200 10.38 9.04 10.85
C ASN A 200 11.82 8.79 11.27
N VAL A 201 12.74 8.89 10.34
CA VAL A 201 14.17 8.84 10.66
C VAL A 201 14.51 9.93 11.69
N ALA A 202 13.61 10.92 11.87
CA ALA A 202 13.64 11.94 12.90
C ALA A 202 13.35 11.39 14.33
N ASP A 203 12.63 10.26 14.48
CA ASP A 203 12.23 9.69 15.78
C ASP A 203 13.06 8.49 16.25
N LYS A 204 14.08 8.08 15.53
CA LYS A 204 15.19 7.39 16.20
C LYS A 204 15.68 8.36 17.25
N LYS A 205 15.55 8.04 18.57
CA LYS A 205 16.27 8.75 19.64
C LYS A 205 17.61 9.12 19.06
N LYS A 206 17.80 10.42 18.77
CA LYS A 206 19.02 10.90 18.13
C LYS A 206 20.15 10.45 19.04
N ASP A 207 20.92 9.47 18.57
CA ASP A 207 22.13 9.07 19.27
C ASP A 207 23.10 10.24 19.10
N ASN A 208 23.04 11.16 20.05
CA ASN A 208 23.89 12.35 20.08
C ASN A 208 25.33 12.03 20.51
N ASN A 209 25.67 10.76 20.66
CA ASN A 209 27.02 10.35 20.93
C ASN A 209 27.80 10.18 19.61
N PRO A 210 28.92 10.87 19.42
CA PRO A 210 29.77 10.67 18.27
C PRO A 210 30.35 9.25 18.24
N SER A 211 30.64 8.74 17.07
CA SER A 211 31.36 7.47 16.93
C SER A 211 32.71 7.52 17.67
N PRO A 212 33.21 6.39 18.24
CA PRO A 212 34.47 6.40 19.00
C PRO A 212 35.65 7.06 18.28
N TRP A 213 35.75 6.83 16.98
CA TRP A 213 36.82 7.39 16.16
C TRP A 213 36.71 8.92 15.95
N ALA A 214 35.51 9.48 16.06
CA ALA A 214 35.23 10.90 15.82
C ALA A 214 35.14 11.72 17.13
N LYS A 215 35.18 11.07 18.29
CA LYS A 215 34.86 11.68 19.58
C LYS A 215 35.72 12.93 19.88
N GLU A 216 37.01 12.84 19.70
CA GLU A 216 37.95 13.94 19.96
C GLU A 216 37.69 15.11 19.01
N SER A 217 37.64 14.85 17.70
CA SER A 217 37.39 15.87 16.69
C SER A 217 36.02 16.53 16.85
N TRP A 218 35.02 15.76 17.25
CA TRP A 218 33.65 16.28 17.49
C TRP A 218 33.62 17.19 18.70
N GLN A 219 34.28 16.78 19.79
CA GLN A 219 34.41 17.58 21.00
C GLN A 219 35.14 18.91 20.73
N TRP A 220 36.25 18.85 20.02
CA TRP A 220 36.99 20.04 19.58
C TRP A 220 36.12 20.97 18.74
N ALA A 221 35.32 20.43 17.82
CA ALA A 221 34.44 21.23 16.97
C ALA A 221 33.34 21.94 17.77
N ILE A 222 32.81 21.32 18.84
CA ILE A 222 31.87 21.94 19.76
C ILE A 222 32.53 23.09 20.52
N GLU A 223 33.68 22.84 21.13
CA GLU A 223 34.41 23.83 21.94
C GLU A 223 34.83 25.07 21.15
N ASN A 224 35.08 24.89 19.85
CA ASN A 224 35.42 25.99 18.95
C ASN A 224 34.24 26.57 18.17
N GLY A 225 33.00 26.21 18.52
CA GLY A 225 31.79 26.76 17.93
C GLY A 225 31.57 26.42 16.45
N ILE A 226 32.20 25.37 15.95
CA ILE A 226 32.09 24.91 14.57
C ILE A 226 30.75 24.18 14.38
N THR A 227 30.36 23.38 15.35
CA THR A 227 29.06 22.68 15.40
C THR A 227 28.37 22.95 16.74
N ASP A 228 27.05 22.75 16.78
CA ASP A 228 26.25 22.82 18.01
C ASP A 228 26.28 21.52 18.85
N GLY A 229 27.00 20.49 18.38
CA GLY A 229 27.09 19.19 19.04
C GLY A 229 25.91 18.27 18.80
N SER A 230 24.93 18.67 18.02
CA SER A 230 23.79 17.83 17.66
C SER A 230 24.06 16.99 16.43
N ARG A 231 23.40 15.82 16.32
CA ARG A 231 23.37 15.00 15.10
C ARG A 231 24.74 14.51 14.57
N PRO A 232 25.64 13.98 15.41
CA PRO A 232 27.00 13.60 15.01
C PRO A 232 27.06 12.51 13.92
N LYS A 233 25.99 11.76 13.70
CA LYS A 233 25.90 10.64 12.75
C LYS A 233 24.97 10.92 11.58
N ASP A 234 24.32 12.09 11.53
CA ASP A 234 23.43 12.46 10.43
C ASP A 234 24.25 13.01 9.24
N PRO A 235 23.77 12.85 8.00
CA PRO A 235 24.34 13.52 6.83
C PRO A 235 24.30 15.04 6.99
N ALA A 236 25.38 15.73 6.66
CA ALA A 236 25.42 17.17 6.59
C ALA A 236 25.04 17.68 5.19
N THR A 237 24.27 18.74 5.12
CA THR A 237 24.01 19.43 3.85
C THR A 237 25.26 20.16 3.36
N ARG A 238 25.31 20.48 2.06
CA ARG A 238 26.44 21.25 1.49
C ARG A 238 26.57 22.64 2.15
N GLU A 239 25.46 23.25 2.57
CA GLU A 239 25.43 24.51 3.28
C GLU A 239 25.99 24.39 4.70
N GLU A 240 25.62 23.35 5.44
CA GLU A 240 26.17 23.07 6.77
C GLU A 240 27.69 22.84 6.71
N VAL A 241 28.17 22.06 5.74
CA VAL A 241 29.61 21.83 5.54
C VAL A 241 30.31 23.14 5.22
N ALA A 242 29.78 23.99 4.34
CA ALA A 242 30.39 25.29 4.02
C ALA A 242 30.46 26.22 5.24
N ALA A 243 29.40 26.23 6.05
CA ALA A 243 29.34 27.01 7.30
C ALA A 243 30.35 26.50 8.33
N MET A 244 30.52 25.18 8.49
CA MET A 244 31.51 24.57 9.39
C MET A 244 32.94 24.92 8.96
N ILE A 245 33.24 24.80 7.67
CA ILE A 245 34.59 25.18 7.12
C ILE A 245 34.88 26.68 7.35
N HIS A 246 33.88 27.55 7.14
CA HIS A 246 34.05 28.99 7.35
C HIS A 246 34.33 29.32 8.82
N ARG A 247 33.64 28.65 9.77
CA ARG A 247 33.89 28.81 11.21
C ARG A 247 35.25 28.27 11.60
N ALA A 248 35.65 27.09 11.10
CA ALA A 248 36.95 26.48 11.41
C ALA A 248 38.15 27.35 10.98
N LYS A 249 38.03 28.09 9.87
CA LYS A 249 39.04 29.05 9.44
C LYS A 249 39.22 30.26 10.35
N LYS A 250 38.28 30.53 11.25
CA LYS A 250 38.32 31.63 12.22
C LYS A 250 38.87 31.22 13.57
N VAL A 251 39.05 29.93 13.82
CA VAL A 251 39.71 29.41 15.03
C VAL A 251 41.21 29.67 14.89
N LYS A 252 41.74 30.47 15.83
CA LYS A 252 43.18 30.81 15.90
C LYS A 252 43.97 29.78 16.70
#